data_bac9cda359dfb09e2ff0edc506914375
#
_entry.id   bac9cda359dfb09e2ff0edc506914375
#
_cell.length_a   1.000
_cell.length_b   1.000
_cell.length_c   1.000
_cell.angle_alpha   90.00
_cell.angle_beta   90.00
_cell.angle_gamma   90.00
#
_symmetry.space_group_name_H-M   'P 1'
#
loop_
_entity.id
_entity.type
_entity.pdbx_description
1 polymer ?
#
loop_
_entity_poly.entity_id
_entity_poly.type
_entity_poly.pdbx_seq_one_letter_code
_entity_poly.pdbx_strand_id
1 'polypeptide(L)'
;MDWRPWMDAFLPPLLEALPGRVAFVGIQGSFGRGEAGPESDVDLVVVLDALGAAELAVCRGVLEKMPFADRACGFFCDRAALAAWPAFDALQLRLDTLPVYGSLEELLPPMGKETLDEAVRAAASALYHAACHTALFDAQPEAALPALQKAAFFALRLGVKEGGVA
;
A
#
# COMPACT_ATOMS: atom_id res chain seq x y z
N MET A 1 -9.66 -11.90 11.19
CA MET A 1 -9.92 -10.70 12.04
C MET A 1 -10.66 -9.68 11.18
N ASP A 2 -11.67 -9.00 11.69
CA ASP A 2 -12.29 -7.87 10.98
C ASP A 2 -11.45 -6.60 11.26
N TRP A 3 -11.04 -5.89 10.20
CA TRP A 3 -10.22 -4.68 10.29
C TRP A 3 -11.05 -3.42 10.66
N ARG A 4 -12.37 -3.47 10.44
CA ARG A 4 -13.25 -2.31 10.66
C ARG A 4 -13.20 -1.77 12.09
N PRO A 5 -13.32 -2.61 13.14
CA PRO A 5 -13.20 -2.11 14.52
C PRO A 5 -11.84 -1.50 14.82
N TRP A 6 -10.77 -2.00 14.17
CA TRP A 6 -9.44 -1.42 14.31
C TRP A 6 -9.36 -0.03 13.68
N MET A 7 -9.91 0.14 12.47
CA MET A 7 -9.96 1.44 11.79
C MET A 7 -10.89 2.43 12.50
N ASP A 8 -12.01 1.96 13.04
CA ASP A 8 -12.93 2.78 13.86
C ASP A 8 -12.25 3.30 15.14
N ALA A 9 -11.30 2.55 15.69
CA ALA A 9 -10.49 2.99 16.83
C ALA A 9 -9.30 3.88 16.43
N PHE A 10 -8.73 3.71 15.21
CA PHE A 10 -7.56 4.44 14.72
C PHE A 10 -7.91 5.84 14.19
N LEU A 11 -8.98 5.93 13.38
CA LEU A 11 -9.30 7.14 12.64
C LEU A 11 -9.63 8.36 13.53
N PRO A 12 -10.51 8.26 14.55
CA PRO A 12 -10.85 9.43 15.38
C PRO A 12 -9.64 10.05 16.10
N PRO A 13 -8.76 9.30 16.78
CA PRO A 13 -7.56 9.86 17.39
C PRO A 13 -6.60 10.51 16.38
N LEU A 14 -6.50 9.96 15.17
CA LEU A 14 -5.67 10.55 14.12
C LEU A 14 -6.23 11.90 13.67
N LEU A 15 -7.54 11.97 13.42
CA LEU A 15 -8.22 13.23 13.03
C LEU A 15 -8.17 14.29 14.13
N GLU A 16 -8.26 13.88 15.38
CA GLU A 16 -8.13 14.78 16.55
C GLU A 16 -6.71 15.32 16.69
N ALA A 17 -5.70 14.48 16.49
CA ALA A 17 -4.30 14.85 16.60
C ALA A 17 -3.80 15.71 15.41
N LEU A 18 -4.42 15.56 14.23
CA LEU A 18 -4.08 16.27 12.99
C LEU A 18 -5.34 16.94 12.37
N PRO A 19 -5.96 17.91 13.05
CA PRO A 19 -7.24 18.48 12.64
C PRO A 19 -7.14 19.15 11.27
N GLY A 20 -7.97 18.69 10.31
CA GLY A 20 -8.03 19.22 8.96
C GLY A 20 -6.80 18.95 8.10
N ARG A 21 -5.86 18.11 8.57
CA ARG A 21 -4.61 17.81 7.85
C ARG A 21 -4.54 16.39 7.27
N VAL A 22 -5.53 15.57 7.56
CA VAL A 22 -5.65 14.22 6.99
C VAL A 22 -6.45 14.28 5.72
N ALA A 23 -5.83 13.96 4.60
CA ALA A 23 -6.46 13.97 3.29
C ALA A 23 -7.15 12.65 2.95
N PHE A 24 -6.51 11.53 3.35
CA PHE A 24 -7.01 10.19 3.06
C PHE A 24 -6.51 9.19 4.09
N VAL A 25 -7.37 8.22 4.40
CA VAL A 25 -7.00 6.99 5.12
C VAL A 25 -7.66 5.81 4.45
N GLY A 26 -6.91 4.75 4.22
CA GLY A 26 -7.39 3.50 3.66
C GLY A 26 -6.67 2.29 4.21
N ILE A 27 -7.14 1.11 3.84
CA ILE A 27 -6.54 -0.17 4.20
C ILE A 27 -6.20 -0.97 2.94
N GLN A 28 -5.07 -1.65 2.96
CA GLN A 28 -4.54 -2.48 1.88
C GLN A 28 -4.30 -3.92 2.34
N GLY A 29 -3.52 -4.61 1.54
CA GLY A 29 -2.97 -5.92 1.85
C GLY A 29 -4.03 -7.00 1.97
N SER A 30 -3.75 -8.00 2.80
CA SER A 30 -4.64 -9.13 3.02
C SER A 30 -5.97 -8.73 3.65
N PHE A 31 -5.99 -7.70 4.50
CA PHE A 31 -7.22 -7.15 5.06
C PHE A 31 -8.09 -6.48 3.99
N GLY A 32 -7.50 -5.64 3.13
CA GLY A 32 -8.20 -5.00 2.03
C GLY A 32 -8.80 -6.02 1.05
N ARG A 33 -8.16 -7.17 0.88
CA ARG A 33 -8.62 -8.24 0.00
C ARG A 33 -9.57 -9.25 0.65
N GLY A 34 -9.80 -9.16 1.97
CA GLY A 34 -10.59 -10.16 2.70
C GLY A 34 -9.89 -11.52 2.91
N GLU A 35 -8.57 -11.55 2.76
CA GLU A 35 -7.72 -12.76 2.86
C GLU A 35 -6.92 -12.83 4.18
N ALA A 36 -7.16 -11.88 5.11
CA ALA A 36 -6.39 -11.75 6.33
C ALA A 36 -6.54 -12.95 7.27
N GLY A 37 -5.41 -13.50 7.70
CA GLY A 37 -5.31 -14.51 8.73
C GLY A 37 -4.99 -13.91 10.11
N PRO A 38 -4.83 -14.78 11.13
CA PRO A 38 -4.54 -14.34 12.50
C PRO A 38 -3.23 -13.57 12.66
N GLU A 39 -2.26 -13.84 11.77
CA GLU A 39 -0.91 -13.24 11.80
C GLU A 39 -0.73 -12.13 10.73
N SER A 40 -1.81 -11.71 10.07
CA SER A 40 -1.73 -10.67 9.04
C SER A 40 -1.44 -9.30 9.63
N ASP A 41 -0.57 -8.54 8.96
CA ASP A 41 -0.30 -7.14 9.25
C ASP A 41 -1.48 -6.26 8.86
N VAL A 42 -1.64 -5.13 9.53
CA VAL A 42 -2.61 -4.09 9.19
C VAL A 42 -1.92 -3.08 8.28
N ASP A 43 -2.12 -3.22 6.96
CA ASP A 43 -1.50 -2.38 5.95
C ASP A 43 -2.30 -1.09 5.73
N LEU A 44 -1.81 0.04 6.24
CA LEU A 44 -2.44 1.35 6.16
C LEU A 44 -1.98 2.14 4.93
N VAL A 45 -2.86 2.97 4.39
CA VAL A 45 -2.51 4.06 3.50
C VAL A 45 -2.99 5.36 4.13
N VAL A 46 -2.08 6.26 4.45
CA VAL A 46 -2.40 7.57 5.06
C VAL A 46 -1.77 8.67 4.22
N VAL A 47 -2.59 9.59 3.74
CA VAL A 47 -2.14 10.78 3.02
C VAL A 47 -2.48 12.02 3.84
N LEU A 48 -1.48 12.82 4.14
CA LEU A 48 -1.62 14.08 4.85
C LEU A 48 -1.50 15.27 3.87
N ASP A 49 -1.90 16.45 4.29
CA ASP A 49 -1.67 17.67 3.50
C ASP A 49 -0.18 18.01 3.39
N ALA A 50 0.58 17.76 4.47
CA ALA A 50 2.02 17.83 4.52
C ALA A 50 2.56 16.80 5.50
N LEU A 51 3.70 16.19 5.21
CA LEU A 51 4.33 15.17 6.04
C LEU A 51 5.78 15.53 6.35
N GLY A 52 6.05 15.82 7.60
CA GLY A 52 7.38 16.04 8.13
C GLY A 52 7.63 15.22 9.40
N ALA A 53 8.75 15.48 10.06
CA ALA A 53 9.12 14.75 11.28
C ALA A 53 8.10 14.90 12.41
N ALA A 54 7.46 16.07 12.50
CA ALA A 54 6.44 16.34 13.53
C ALA A 54 5.18 15.49 13.28
N GLU A 55 4.68 15.45 12.05
CA GLU A 55 3.52 14.66 11.66
C GLU A 55 3.78 13.15 11.82
N LEU A 56 4.98 12.69 11.44
CA LEU A 56 5.39 11.29 11.65
C LEU A 56 5.41 10.93 13.14
N ALA A 57 5.88 11.84 14.02
CA ALA A 57 5.86 11.60 15.47
C ALA A 57 4.42 11.52 16.01
N VAL A 58 3.51 12.36 15.51
CA VAL A 58 2.08 12.30 15.87
C VAL A 58 1.46 10.98 15.41
N CYS A 59 1.64 10.59 14.15
CA CYS A 59 1.12 9.32 13.62
C CYS A 59 1.64 8.13 14.43
N ARG A 60 2.94 8.12 14.77
CA ARG A 60 3.54 7.10 15.63
C ARG A 60 2.84 7.05 16.99
N GLY A 61 2.66 8.19 17.65
CA GLY A 61 2.02 8.25 18.97
C GLY A 61 0.55 7.80 18.96
N VAL A 62 -0.15 7.89 17.82
CA VAL A 62 -1.49 7.30 17.65
C VAL A 62 -1.37 5.79 17.48
N LEU A 63 -0.48 5.32 16.57
CA LEU A 63 -0.30 3.90 16.28
C LEU A 63 0.13 3.09 17.50
N GLU A 64 1.04 3.62 18.33
CA GLU A 64 1.54 2.96 19.55
C GLU A 64 0.45 2.66 20.58
N LYS A 65 -0.69 3.36 20.51
CA LYS A 65 -1.85 3.13 21.40
C LYS A 65 -2.85 2.12 20.84
N MET A 66 -2.64 1.69 19.61
CA MET A 66 -3.57 0.75 18.98
C MET A 66 -3.31 -0.69 19.43
N PRO A 67 -4.36 -1.53 19.50
CA PRO A 67 -4.16 -2.96 19.65
C PRO A 67 -3.38 -3.51 18.44
N PHE A 68 -2.43 -4.40 18.70
CA PHE A 68 -1.56 -4.98 17.67
C PHE A 68 -0.73 -3.93 16.92
N ALA A 69 -0.25 -2.89 17.63
CA ALA A 69 0.59 -1.83 17.06
C ALA A 69 1.85 -2.36 16.38
N ASP A 70 2.39 -3.47 16.84
CA ASP A 70 3.52 -4.21 16.29
C ASP A 70 3.26 -4.82 14.91
N ARG A 71 1.99 -4.95 14.52
CA ARG A 71 1.55 -5.43 13.20
C ARG A 71 1.04 -4.32 12.30
N ALA A 72 0.98 -3.09 12.78
CA ALA A 72 0.60 -1.96 11.95
C ALA A 72 1.79 -1.56 11.06
N CYS A 73 1.58 -1.60 9.76
CA CYS A 73 2.52 -1.12 8.76
C CYS A 73 1.78 -0.31 7.70
N GLY A 74 2.48 0.23 6.70
CA GLY A 74 1.80 0.87 5.60
C GLY A 74 2.55 2.03 4.98
N PHE A 75 1.83 2.70 4.09
CA PHE A 75 2.31 3.80 3.27
C PHE A 75 1.80 5.13 3.84
N PHE A 76 2.74 6.01 4.17
CA PHE A 76 2.47 7.37 4.67
C PHE A 76 3.14 8.37 3.74
N CYS A 77 2.38 9.32 3.21
CA CYS A 77 2.90 10.38 2.36
C CYS A 77 2.10 11.68 2.53
N ASP A 78 2.53 12.74 1.84
CA ASP A 78 1.71 13.93 1.67
C ASP A 78 1.14 14.03 0.25
N ARG A 79 0.22 15.00 0.07
CA ARG A 79 -0.42 15.24 -1.23
C ARG A 79 0.58 15.51 -2.34
N ALA A 80 1.62 16.31 -2.05
CA ALA A 80 2.60 16.72 -3.07
C ALA A 80 3.46 15.52 -3.52
N ALA A 81 3.90 14.69 -2.56
CA ALA A 81 4.65 13.48 -2.86
C ALA A 81 3.79 12.50 -3.67
N LEU A 82 2.53 12.26 -3.27
CA LEU A 82 1.65 11.34 -3.98
C LEU A 82 1.33 11.82 -5.41
N ALA A 83 1.06 13.12 -5.59
CA ALA A 83 0.79 13.69 -6.91
C ALA A 83 2.00 13.61 -7.87
N ALA A 84 3.22 13.61 -7.31
CA ALA A 84 4.46 13.46 -8.06
C ALA A 84 4.90 11.99 -8.26
N TRP A 85 4.16 11.04 -7.67
CA TRP A 85 4.48 9.62 -7.79
C TRP A 85 4.33 9.14 -9.24
N PRO A 86 5.19 8.25 -9.73
CA PRO A 86 4.99 7.67 -11.06
C PRO A 86 3.62 6.99 -11.16
N ALA A 87 2.84 7.33 -12.20
CA ALA A 87 1.47 6.82 -12.33
C ALA A 87 1.38 5.30 -12.32
N PHE A 88 2.35 4.61 -12.95
CA PHE A 88 2.42 3.16 -12.98
C PHE A 88 2.66 2.55 -11.57
N ASP A 89 3.40 3.26 -10.72
CA ASP A 89 3.71 2.82 -9.36
C ASP A 89 2.52 3.10 -8.41
N ALA A 90 1.86 4.24 -8.61
CA ALA A 90 0.65 4.62 -7.88
C ALA A 90 -0.59 3.77 -8.26
N LEU A 91 -0.55 3.08 -9.41
CA LEU A 91 -1.64 2.21 -9.86
C LEU A 91 -1.95 1.10 -8.84
N GLN A 92 -0.94 0.55 -8.19
CA GLN A 92 -1.15 -0.47 -7.15
C GLN A 92 -1.89 0.08 -5.94
N LEU A 93 -1.60 1.33 -5.51
CA LEU A 93 -2.36 2.00 -4.45
C LEU A 93 -3.83 2.10 -4.83
N ARG A 94 -4.11 2.56 -6.06
CA ARG A 94 -5.47 2.66 -6.60
C ARG A 94 -6.22 1.33 -6.59
N LEU A 95 -5.59 0.25 -7.02
CA LEU A 95 -6.23 -1.06 -7.20
C LEU A 95 -6.43 -1.84 -5.90
N ASP A 96 -5.57 -1.63 -4.90
CA ASP A 96 -5.51 -2.47 -3.70
C ASP A 96 -5.95 -1.77 -2.42
N THR A 97 -6.25 -0.45 -2.47
CA THR A 97 -6.67 0.29 -1.29
C THR A 97 -8.19 0.37 -1.19
N LEU A 98 -8.73 -0.05 -0.05
CA LEU A 98 -10.10 0.22 0.33
C LEU A 98 -10.16 1.55 1.08
N PRO A 99 -10.93 2.53 0.62
CA PRO A 99 -11.04 3.83 1.28
C PRO A 99 -11.82 3.71 2.60
N VAL A 100 -11.34 4.40 3.63
CA VAL A 100 -11.99 4.54 4.93
C VAL A 100 -12.36 6.01 5.19
N TYR A 101 -11.48 6.94 4.79
CA TYR A 101 -11.70 8.39 4.92
C TYR A 101 -11.13 9.11 3.70
N GLY A 102 -11.86 10.08 3.17
CA GLY A 102 -11.44 10.85 1.99
C GLY A 102 -11.54 10.08 0.68
N SER A 103 -11.01 10.69 -0.40
CA SER A 103 -10.98 10.12 -1.74
C SER A 103 -9.54 9.97 -2.23
N LEU A 104 -9.09 8.73 -2.43
CA LEU A 104 -7.75 8.46 -2.97
C LEU A 104 -7.65 8.88 -4.43
N GLU A 105 -8.72 8.70 -5.21
CA GLU A 105 -8.76 9.01 -6.64
C GLU A 105 -8.47 10.50 -6.94
N GLU A 106 -8.88 11.40 -6.03
CA GLU A 106 -8.63 12.84 -6.16
C GLU A 106 -7.18 13.25 -5.86
N LEU A 107 -6.40 12.34 -5.28
CA LEU A 107 -5.03 12.58 -4.84
C LEU A 107 -3.99 11.93 -5.74
N LEU A 108 -4.39 10.94 -6.52
CA LEU A 108 -3.50 10.19 -7.40
C LEU A 108 -3.07 11.00 -8.63
N PRO A 109 -1.87 10.73 -9.18
CA PRO A 109 -1.49 11.29 -10.46
C PRO A 109 -2.48 10.84 -11.55
N PRO A 110 -2.62 11.62 -12.65
CA PRO A 110 -3.44 11.20 -13.79
C PRO A 110 -2.97 9.85 -14.35
N MET A 111 -3.91 8.92 -14.54
CA MET A 111 -3.65 7.58 -15.05
C MET A 111 -4.38 7.38 -16.38
N GLY A 112 -3.63 6.98 -17.41
CA GLY A 112 -4.15 6.66 -18.74
C GLY A 112 -4.04 5.16 -19.05
N LYS A 113 -4.43 4.80 -20.27
CA LYS A 113 -4.33 3.43 -20.78
C LYS A 113 -2.89 2.89 -20.75
N GLU A 114 -1.90 3.76 -20.95
CA GLU A 114 -0.48 3.38 -20.97
C GLU A 114 0.06 3.06 -19.56
N THR A 115 -0.58 3.60 -18.52
CA THR A 115 -0.16 3.40 -17.12
C THR A 115 -0.11 1.92 -16.74
N LEU A 116 -1.08 1.13 -17.19
CA LEU A 116 -1.12 -0.31 -16.92
C LEU A 116 0.03 -1.03 -17.62
N ASP A 117 0.28 -0.72 -18.89
CA ASP A 117 1.37 -1.34 -19.65
C ASP A 117 2.73 -1.05 -19.02
N GLU A 118 2.92 0.19 -18.54
CA GLU A 118 4.12 0.59 -17.80
C GLU A 118 4.25 -0.15 -16.46
N ALA A 119 3.16 -0.24 -15.69
CA ALA A 119 3.14 -0.96 -14.43
C ALA A 119 3.49 -2.44 -14.59
N VAL A 120 2.88 -3.10 -15.60
CA VAL A 120 3.16 -4.52 -15.90
C VAL A 120 4.60 -4.72 -16.34
N ARG A 121 5.13 -3.85 -17.22
CA ARG A 121 6.54 -3.93 -17.67
C ARG A 121 7.51 -3.70 -16.52
N ALA A 122 7.26 -2.72 -15.66
CA ALA A 122 8.09 -2.44 -14.49
C ALA A 122 8.11 -3.62 -13.52
N ALA A 123 6.94 -4.17 -13.18
CA ALA A 123 6.81 -5.33 -12.30
C ALA A 123 7.48 -6.58 -12.88
N ALA A 124 7.28 -6.86 -14.18
CA ALA A 124 7.91 -7.99 -14.87
C ALA A 124 9.44 -7.86 -14.93
N SER A 125 9.95 -6.64 -15.18
CA SER A 125 11.39 -6.37 -15.23
C SER A 125 12.03 -6.54 -13.84
N ALA A 126 11.40 -6.04 -12.81
CA ALA A 126 11.86 -6.19 -11.43
C ALA A 126 11.88 -7.67 -10.99
N LEU A 127 10.81 -8.41 -11.31
CA LEU A 127 10.72 -9.83 -11.01
C LEU A 127 11.80 -10.64 -11.75
N TYR A 128 12.00 -10.37 -13.05
CA TYR A 128 13.03 -11.02 -13.84
C TYR A 128 14.41 -10.76 -13.26
N HIS A 129 14.74 -9.49 -12.95
CA HIS A 129 16.01 -9.14 -12.35
C HIS A 129 16.20 -9.86 -11.00
N ALA A 130 15.21 -9.82 -10.13
CA ALA A 130 15.27 -10.46 -8.81
C ALA A 130 15.50 -11.98 -8.94
N ALA A 131 14.79 -12.66 -9.85
CA ALA A 131 14.95 -14.09 -10.07
C ALA A 131 16.35 -14.45 -10.58
N CYS A 132 16.90 -13.68 -11.55
CA CYS A 132 18.26 -13.89 -12.04
C CYS A 132 19.31 -13.62 -10.96
N HIS A 133 19.15 -12.54 -10.19
CA HIS A 133 20.06 -12.20 -9.11
C HIS A 133 20.11 -13.30 -8.04
N THR A 134 18.93 -13.74 -7.59
CA THR A 134 18.80 -14.84 -6.62
C THR A 134 19.46 -16.12 -7.13
N ALA A 135 19.19 -16.51 -8.37
CA ALA A 135 19.75 -17.73 -8.94
C ALA A 135 21.26 -17.72 -9.08
N LEU A 136 21.87 -16.54 -9.28
CA LEU A 136 23.31 -16.39 -9.53
C LEU A 136 24.13 -16.09 -8.28
N PHE A 137 23.57 -15.35 -7.31
CA PHE A 137 24.34 -14.77 -6.24
C PHE A 137 23.93 -15.19 -4.83
N ASP A 138 22.72 -15.75 -4.65
CA ASP A 138 22.29 -16.18 -3.32
C ASP A 138 22.83 -17.58 -3.00
N ALA A 139 23.35 -17.74 -1.79
CA ALA A 139 23.83 -19.03 -1.31
C ALA A 139 22.69 -20.07 -1.09
N GLN A 140 21.46 -19.59 -0.89
CA GLN A 140 20.26 -20.40 -0.69
C GLN A 140 19.09 -19.81 -1.51
N PRO A 141 19.09 -19.97 -2.83
CA PRO A 141 18.11 -19.34 -3.72
C PRO A 141 16.67 -19.75 -3.41
N GLU A 142 16.45 -20.94 -2.86
CA GLU A 142 15.12 -21.44 -2.47
C GLU A 142 14.48 -20.59 -1.36
N ALA A 143 15.27 -19.96 -0.51
CA ALA A 143 14.77 -19.09 0.56
C ALA A 143 14.07 -17.83 0.01
N ALA A 144 14.39 -17.39 -1.22
CA ALA A 144 13.77 -16.25 -1.87
C ALA A 144 12.46 -16.59 -2.61
N LEU A 145 12.13 -17.88 -2.80
CA LEU A 145 10.95 -18.31 -3.56
C LEU A 145 9.64 -17.68 -3.06
N PRO A 146 9.36 -17.58 -1.74
CA PRO A 146 8.12 -16.94 -1.28
C PRO A 146 8.02 -15.46 -1.70
N ALA A 147 9.13 -14.72 -1.65
CA ALA A 147 9.16 -13.32 -2.07
C ALA A 147 8.98 -13.17 -3.59
N LEU A 148 9.62 -14.03 -4.39
CA LEU A 148 9.46 -14.06 -5.84
C LEU A 148 8.03 -14.45 -6.24
N GLN A 149 7.41 -15.42 -5.57
CA GLN A 149 6.01 -15.81 -5.79
C GLN A 149 5.06 -14.66 -5.45
N LYS A 150 5.30 -13.94 -4.35
CA LYS A 150 4.51 -12.75 -3.96
C LYS A 150 4.64 -11.65 -5.03
N ALA A 151 5.85 -11.37 -5.52
CA ALA A 151 6.08 -10.39 -6.59
C ALA A 151 5.38 -10.79 -7.90
N ALA A 152 5.47 -12.07 -8.29
CA ALA A 152 4.77 -12.59 -9.47
C ALA A 152 3.25 -12.48 -9.34
N PHE A 153 2.69 -12.79 -8.18
CA PHE A 153 1.26 -12.63 -7.91
C PHE A 153 0.79 -11.19 -8.12
N PHE A 154 1.53 -10.20 -7.60
CA PHE A 154 1.17 -8.80 -7.78
C PHE A 154 1.30 -8.33 -9.23
N ALA A 155 2.35 -8.76 -9.95
CA ALA A 155 2.52 -8.46 -11.37
C ALA A 155 1.35 -9.02 -12.21
N LEU A 156 0.90 -10.24 -11.95
CA LEU A 156 -0.24 -10.86 -12.63
C LEU A 156 -1.57 -10.16 -12.29
N ARG A 157 -1.75 -9.75 -11.04
CA ARG A 157 -2.98 -9.04 -10.62
C ARG A 157 -3.17 -7.71 -11.34
N LEU A 158 -2.09 -6.98 -11.64
CA LEU A 158 -2.18 -5.75 -12.43
C LEU A 158 -2.85 -6.03 -13.78
N GLY A 159 -2.43 -7.08 -14.49
CA GLY A 159 -3.01 -7.45 -15.79
C GLY A 159 -4.47 -7.92 -15.71
N VAL A 160 -4.87 -8.60 -14.62
CA VAL A 160 -6.22 -9.16 -14.48
C VAL A 160 -7.26 -8.09 -14.09
N LYS A 161 -6.92 -7.18 -13.15
CA LYS A 161 -7.89 -6.18 -12.65
C LYS A 161 -8.30 -5.14 -13.69
N GLU A 162 -7.41 -4.76 -14.59
CA GLU A 162 -7.71 -3.76 -15.63
C GLU A 162 -8.02 -4.40 -17.00
N GLY A 163 -7.60 -5.64 -17.22
CA GLY A 163 -7.82 -6.35 -18.48
C GLY A 163 -9.25 -6.86 -18.71
N GLY A 164 -10.17 -6.63 -17.75
CA GLY A 164 -11.60 -6.96 -17.91
C GLY A 164 -11.81 -8.38 -18.42
N VAL A 165 -11.37 -9.39 -17.70
CA VAL A 165 -11.92 -10.74 -17.92
C VAL A 165 -13.33 -10.70 -17.32
N ALA A 166 -14.28 -10.46 -18.23
CA ALA A 166 -15.70 -10.58 -17.96
C ALA A 166 -16.06 -12.01 -17.54
#